data_8e4d950da0b29d434d9c2e4ecc6fc6b0
#
_entry.id   8e4d950da0b29d434d9c2e4ecc6fc6b0
#
_cell.length_a   1.000
_cell.length_b   1.000
_cell.length_c   1.000
_cell.angle_alpha   90.00
_cell.angle_beta   90.00
_cell.angle_gamma   90.00
#
_symmetry.space_group_name_H-M   'P 1'
#
loop_
_entity.id
_entity.type
_entity.pdbx_description
1 polymer ?
#
loop_
_entity_poly.entity_id
_entity_poly.type
_entity_poly.pdbx_seq_one_letter_code
_entity_poly.pdbx_strand_id
1 'polypeptide(L)'
;RYTLANASSTGVLGNKAIESMWPMCVYFRVLQAYYERTGDPAIPAALERHYMNFTQEQVEKWRNIVSIEGMLWTYGKTGNAKLLDICERAYNGGKFGDLTPAVAAGDERFVMHGVTCMEELKLPMLLYAYTGKRYYLDLALNAERKLTRDHMLPDGVPASAEALVGNGNVINSH
;
A
#
# COMPACT_ATOMS: atom_id res chain seq x y z
N ARG A 1 -4.24 -21.94 8.66
CA ARG A 1 -4.64 -22.40 10.02
C ARG A 1 -3.63 -22.02 11.09
N TYR A 2 -2.33 -22.32 10.92
CA TYR A 2 -1.29 -21.98 11.90
C TYR A 2 -1.32 -20.50 12.32
N THR A 3 -1.35 -19.60 11.37
CA THR A 3 -1.36 -18.15 11.61
C THR A 3 -2.54 -17.69 12.45
N LEU A 4 -3.75 -18.14 12.11
CA LEU A 4 -4.95 -17.76 12.87
C LEU A 4 -4.94 -18.33 14.28
N ALA A 5 -4.39 -19.53 14.45
CA ALA A 5 -4.24 -20.19 15.76
C ALA A 5 -3.17 -19.51 16.65
N ASN A 6 -2.24 -18.78 16.05
CA ASN A 6 -1.14 -18.07 16.73
C ASN A 6 -1.30 -16.55 16.74
N ALA A 7 -2.51 -16.04 16.50
CA ALA A 7 -2.80 -14.64 16.73
C ALA A 7 -2.66 -14.29 18.23
N SER A 8 -2.28 -13.03 18.51
CA SER A 8 -2.24 -12.56 19.91
C SER A 8 -3.63 -12.61 20.56
N SER A 9 -3.70 -12.50 21.88
CA SER A 9 -4.96 -12.42 22.61
C SER A 9 -5.88 -11.28 22.15
N THR A 10 -5.31 -10.22 21.55
CA THR A 10 -6.06 -9.11 20.97
C THR A 10 -6.40 -9.32 19.49
N GLY A 11 -5.91 -10.40 18.85
CA GLY A 11 -6.14 -10.71 17.44
C GLY A 11 -5.09 -10.15 16.47
N VAL A 12 -3.96 -9.61 16.96
CA VAL A 12 -2.86 -9.20 16.10
C VAL A 12 -2.18 -10.43 15.52
N LEU A 13 -2.03 -10.45 14.20
CA LEU A 13 -1.32 -11.47 13.44
C LEU A 13 0.17 -11.13 13.38
N GLY A 14 1.01 -12.15 13.54
CA GLY A 14 2.46 -11.97 13.52
C GLY A 14 3.04 -11.44 14.83
N ASN A 15 4.30 -11.02 14.79
CA ASN A 15 5.02 -10.53 15.97
C ASN A 15 4.82 -9.03 16.17
N LYS A 16 4.23 -8.62 17.29
CA LYS A 16 4.04 -7.21 17.67
C LYS A 16 5.35 -6.41 17.80
N ALA A 17 6.48 -7.06 18.01
CA ALA A 17 7.78 -6.41 18.11
C ALA A 17 8.31 -5.90 16.76
N ILE A 18 7.65 -6.22 15.64
CA ILE A 18 8.00 -5.70 14.33
C ILE A 18 7.36 -4.32 14.19
N GLU A 19 8.14 -3.27 14.38
CA GLU A 19 7.70 -1.88 14.22
C GLU A 19 7.32 -1.55 12.77
N SER A 20 7.88 -2.28 11.81
CA SER A 20 7.61 -2.11 10.38
C SER A 20 6.63 -3.15 9.88
N MET A 21 5.53 -2.71 9.29
CA MET A 21 4.56 -3.58 8.61
C MET A 21 4.99 -3.97 7.18
N TRP A 22 6.17 -3.53 6.74
CA TRP A 22 6.69 -3.81 5.40
C TRP A 22 6.76 -5.31 5.07
N PRO A 23 7.37 -6.18 5.91
CA PRO A 23 7.38 -7.61 5.62
C PRO A 23 5.98 -8.25 5.69
N MET A 24 5.08 -7.66 6.46
CA MET A 24 3.75 -8.20 6.69
C MET A 24 2.79 -7.96 5.52
N CYS A 25 3.01 -6.94 4.68
CA CYS A 25 2.15 -6.69 3.53
C CYS A 25 2.18 -7.86 2.52
N VAL A 26 3.34 -8.44 2.26
CA VAL A 26 3.48 -9.64 1.42
C VAL A 26 2.76 -10.84 2.04
N TYR A 27 2.92 -11.00 3.35
CA TYR A 27 2.26 -12.08 4.08
C TYR A 27 0.72 -11.96 4.04
N PHE A 28 0.17 -10.77 4.19
CA PHE A 28 -1.28 -10.56 4.07
C PHE A 28 -1.80 -10.85 2.66
N ARG A 29 -1.01 -10.60 1.62
CA ARG A 29 -1.35 -11.03 0.25
C ARG A 29 -1.52 -12.56 0.14
N VAL A 30 -0.73 -13.33 0.89
CA VAL A 30 -0.90 -14.80 0.96
C VAL A 30 -2.23 -15.17 1.61
N LEU A 31 -2.64 -14.49 2.69
CA LEU A 31 -3.94 -14.70 3.32
C LEU A 31 -5.09 -14.32 2.38
N GLN A 32 -4.97 -13.22 1.65
CA GLN A 32 -5.94 -12.80 0.64
C GLN A 32 -6.08 -13.84 -0.46
N ALA A 33 -4.97 -14.31 -1.03
CA ALA A 33 -4.97 -15.36 -2.06
C ALA A 33 -5.59 -16.68 -1.53
N TYR A 34 -5.33 -17.03 -0.28
CA TYR A 34 -5.96 -18.18 0.35
C TYR A 34 -7.49 -18.01 0.45
N TYR A 35 -7.95 -16.84 0.86
CA TYR A 35 -9.38 -16.53 0.90
C TYR A 35 -10.02 -16.62 -0.50
N GLU A 36 -9.41 -16.01 -1.51
CA GLU A 36 -9.93 -16.04 -2.89
C GLU A 36 -10.06 -17.49 -3.41
N ARG A 37 -9.21 -18.40 -2.94
CA ARG A 37 -9.27 -19.83 -3.32
C ARG A 37 -10.29 -20.64 -2.52
N THR A 38 -10.52 -20.30 -1.25
CA THR A 38 -11.26 -21.16 -0.31
C THR A 38 -12.59 -20.58 0.17
N GLY A 39 -12.75 -19.25 0.08
CA GLY A 39 -13.89 -18.56 0.67
C GLY A 39 -13.91 -18.56 2.20
N ASP A 40 -12.80 -18.91 2.89
CA ASP A 40 -12.77 -19.07 4.34
C ASP A 40 -13.05 -17.74 5.07
N PRO A 41 -14.24 -17.55 5.67
CA PRO A 41 -14.63 -16.29 6.29
C PRO A 41 -13.78 -15.92 7.51
N ALA A 42 -13.00 -16.85 8.05
CA ALA A 42 -12.09 -16.58 9.14
C ALA A 42 -10.95 -15.64 8.74
N ILE A 43 -10.60 -15.57 7.44
CA ILE A 43 -9.52 -14.73 6.95
C ILE A 43 -9.86 -13.24 7.04
N PRO A 44 -10.92 -12.72 6.38
CA PRO A 44 -11.26 -11.30 6.48
C PRO A 44 -11.60 -10.90 7.93
N ALA A 45 -12.24 -11.74 8.71
CA ALA A 45 -12.52 -11.48 10.11
C ALA A 45 -11.24 -11.36 10.96
N ALA A 46 -10.22 -12.17 10.67
CA ALA A 46 -8.94 -12.09 11.37
C ALA A 46 -8.13 -10.85 10.97
N LEU A 47 -8.14 -10.49 9.68
CA LEU A 47 -7.49 -9.28 9.18
C LEU A 47 -8.16 -8.02 9.73
N GLU A 48 -9.47 -7.98 9.81
CA GLU A 48 -10.20 -6.89 10.44
C GLU A 48 -9.78 -6.69 11.90
N ARG A 49 -9.81 -7.77 12.70
CA ARG A 49 -9.33 -7.72 14.08
C ARG A 49 -7.88 -7.25 14.17
N HIS A 50 -7.03 -7.71 13.26
CA HIS A 50 -5.63 -7.30 13.22
C HIS A 50 -5.49 -5.80 13.00
N TYR A 51 -6.08 -5.28 11.95
CA TYR A 51 -5.96 -3.86 11.60
C TYR A 51 -6.62 -2.92 12.61
N MET A 52 -7.74 -3.33 13.18
CA MET A 52 -8.44 -2.55 14.21
C MET A 52 -7.72 -2.48 15.56
N ASN A 53 -6.62 -3.22 15.74
CA ASN A 53 -5.75 -3.10 16.92
C ASN A 53 -4.78 -1.91 16.85
N PHE A 54 -4.70 -1.22 15.71
CA PHE A 54 -3.77 -0.12 15.52
C PHE A 54 -4.50 1.22 15.46
N THR A 55 -3.88 2.23 16.05
CA THR A 55 -4.38 3.60 15.98
C THR A 55 -4.04 4.22 14.64
N GLN A 56 -4.72 5.32 14.29
CA GLN A 56 -4.40 6.13 13.11
C GLN A 56 -2.92 6.51 13.07
N GLU A 57 -2.38 7.00 14.21
CA GLU A 57 -0.99 7.41 14.32
C GLU A 57 0.00 6.25 14.07
N GLN A 58 -0.33 5.04 14.53
CA GLN A 58 0.49 3.86 14.27
C GLN A 58 0.48 3.49 12.79
N VAL A 59 -0.68 3.51 12.14
CA VAL A 59 -0.81 3.22 10.71
C VAL A 59 -0.04 4.24 9.87
N GLU A 60 -0.13 5.51 10.21
CA GLU A 60 0.60 6.59 9.53
C GLU A 60 2.13 6.46 9.64
N LYS A 61 2.62 5.85 10.72
CA LYS A 61 4.07 5.60 10.94
C LYS A 61 4.60 4.34 10.24
N TRP A 62 3.74 3.48 9.73
CA TRP A 62 4.20 2.30 9.00
C TRP A 62 4.88 2.71 7.70
N ARG A 63 6.02 2.11 7.48
CA ARG A 63 6.83 2.41 6.30
C ARG A 63 5.97 2.34 5.03
N ASN A 64 5.94 3.46 4.30
CA ASN A 64 5.34 3.57 2.99
C ASN A 64 3.83 3.27 2.95
N ILE A 65 3.16 3.32 4.10
CA ILE A 65 1.70 3.07 4.22
C ILE A 65 1.21 1.85 3.41
N VAL A 66 2.07 0.86 3.22
CA VAL A 66 1.79 -0.34 2.40
C VAL A 66 0.61 -1.18 2.89
N SER A 67 0.26 -1.06 4.17
CA SER A 67 -0.90 -1.75 4.75
C SER A 67 -2.24 -1.25 4.23
N ILE A 68 -2.29 -0.09 3.57
CA ILE A 68 -3.53 0.43 2.96
C ILE A 68 -4.14 -0.59 2.00
N GLU A 69 -3.34 -1.27 1.18
CA GLU A 69 -3.84 -2.32 0.27
C GLU A 69 -4.63 -3.40 1.03
N GLY A 70 -4.03 -3.97 2.07
CA GLY A 70 -4.68 -5.02 2.87
C GLY A 70 -5.89 -4.52 3.66
N MET A 71 -5.82 -3.28 4.16
CA MET A 71 -6.94 -2.66 4.88
C MET A 71 -8.13 -2.38 3.96
N LEU A 72 -7.91 -1.87 2.76
CA LEU A 72 -8.97 -1.64 1.76
C LEU A 72 -9.59 -2.96 1.29
N TRP A 73 -8.77 -3.99 1.04
CA TRP A 73 -9.28 -5.31 0.72
C TRP A 73 -10.16 -5.85 1.86
N THR A 74 -9.72 -5.71 3.10
CA THR A 74 -10.47 -6.15 4.27
C THR A 74 -11.78 -5.39 4.40
N TYR A 75 -11.76 -4.06 4.19
CA TYR A 75 -12.98 -3.25 4.11
C TYR A 75 -13.96 -3.79 3.07
N GLY A 76 -13.48 -4.10 1.87
CA GLY A 76 -14.31 -4.65 0.79
C GLY A 76 -14.96 -6.00 1.13
N LYS A 77 -14.39 -6.77 2.06
CA LYS A 77 -14.96 -8.06 2.52
C LYS A 77 -15.83 -7.94 3.77
N THR A 78 -15.56 -6.98 4.66
CA THR A 78 -16.23 -6.88 5.96
C THR A 78 -17.22 -5.72 6.05
N GLY A 79 -17.08 -4.71 5.18
CA GLY A 79 -17.89 -3.48 5.23
C GLY A 79 -17.53 -2.52 6.36
N ASN A 80 -16.43 -2.76 7.11
CA ASN A 80 -16.04 -1.90 8.23
C ASN A 80 -15.49 -0.56 7.72
N ALA A 81 -16.35 0.47 7.69
CA ALA A 81 -16.03 1.80 7.18
C ALA A 81 -14.87 2.50 7.93
N LYS A 82 -14.55 2.08 9.15
CA LYS A 82 -13.39 2.63 9.88
C LYS A 82 -12.07 2.32 9.18
N LEU A 83 -11.97 1.16 8.52
CA LEU A 83 -10.77 0.80 7.75
C LEU A 83 -10.57 1.75 6.55
N LEU A 84 -11.66 2.06 5.85
CA LEU A 84 -11.60 3.02 4.74
C LEU A 84 -11.22 4.42 5.22
N ASP A 85 -11.81 4.89 6.31
CA ASP A 85 -11.52 6.20 6.91
C ASP A 85 -10.03 6.31 7.32
N ILE A 86 -9.48 5.26 7.95
CA ILE A 86 -8.06 5.20 8.31
C ILE A 86 -7.18 5.29 7.06
N CYS A 87 -7.51 4.54 6.00
CA CYS A 87 -6.74 4.54 4.76
C CYS A 87 -6.74 5.91 4.08
N GLU A 88 -7.91 6.55 3.97
CA GLU A 88 -8.01 7.88 3.37
C GLU A 88 -7.22 8.92 4.16
N ARG A 89 -7.33 8.91 5.49
CA ARG A 89 -6.58 9.84 6.35
C ARG A 89 -5.08 9.60 6.29
N ALA A 90 -4.63 8.34 6.31
CA ALA A 90 -3.22 8.02 6.23
C ALA A 90 -2.60 8.47 4.89
N TYR A 91 -3.28 8.22 3.77
CA TYR A 91 -2.81 8.65 2.46
C TYR A 91 -2.81 10.18 2.32
N ASN A 92 -3.92 10.86 2.68
CA ASN A 92 -4.04 12.30 2.55
C ASN A 92 -3.19 13.09 3.57
N GLY A 93 -2.86 12.47 4.70
CA GLY A 93 -1.98 13.07 5.72
C GLY A 93 -0.55 13.29 5.23
N GLY A 94 -0.08 12.50 4.27
CA GLY A 94 1.17 12.72 3.55
C GLY A 94 2.44 12.72 4.39
N LYS A 95 2.41 12.12 5.59
CA LYS A 95 3.52 12.25 6.55
C LYS A 95 4.61 11.21 6.38
N PHE A 96 4.31 10.05 5.84
CA PHE A 96 5.18 8.87 5.92
C PHE A 96 5.33 8.08 4.61
N GLY A 97 4.62 8.49 3.56
CA GLY A 97 4.82 7.99 2.22
C GLY A 97 5.76 8.88 1.41
N ASP A 98 6.53 8.30 0.51
CA ASP A 98 7.33 9.07 -0.43
C ASP A 98 6.46 9.63 -1.57
N LEU A 99 5.46 8.85 -2.02
CA LEU A 99 4.48 9.27 -3.03
C LEU A 99 3.24 9.89 -2.36
N THR A 100 3.42 11.02 -1.72
CA THR A 100 2.31 11.78 -1.13
C THR A 100 1.36 12.33 -2.19
N PRO A 101 0.12 12.72 -1.83
CA PRO A 101 -0.80 13.39 -2.77
C PRO A 101 -0.17 14.62 -3.46
N ALA A 102 0.63 15.41 -2.72
CA ALA A 102 1.30 16.58 -3.29
C ALA A 102 2.36 16.17 -4.34
N VAL A 103 3.15 15.14 -4.04
CA VAL A 103 4.14 14.59 -4.99
C VAL A 103 3.45 13.95 -6.19
N ALA A 104 2.35 13.23 -5.98
CA ALA A 104 1.58 12.64 -7.07
C ALA A 104 0.93 13.71 -7.97
N ALA A 105 0.43 14.80 -7.41
CA ALA A 105 -0.21 15.90 -8.14
C ALA A 105 0.79 16.82 -8.87
N GLY A 106 1.99 17.01 -8.32
CA GLY A 106 3.02 17.88 -8.90
C GLY A 106 3.55 17.37 -10.24
N ASP A 107 4.30 18.21 -10.93
CA ASP A 107 4.93 17.85 -12.21
C ASP A 107 6.43 17.50 -12.08
N GLU A 108 6.98 17.70 -10.89
CA GLU A 108 8.36 17.36 -10.58
C GLU A 108 8.62 15.87 -10.74
N ARG A 109 9.78 15.54 -11.29
CA ARG A 109 10.26 14.18 -11.41
C ARG A 109 10.36 13.51 -10.03
N PHE A 110 10.15 12.21 -9.97
CA PHE A 110 10.30 11.47 -8.71
C PHE A 110 11.75 11.37 -8.26
N VAL A 111 11.97 11.63 -6.96
CA VAL A 111 13.25 11.42 -6.28
C VAL A 111 12.97 10.56 -5.06
N MET A 112 12.86 9.25 -5.24
CA MET A 112 12.47 8.32 -4.20
C MET A 112 13.02 6.91 -4.47
N HIS A 113 12.98 6.06 -3.46
CA HIS A 113 13.36 4.66 -3.60
C HIS A 113 12.44 3.93 -4.60
N GLY A 114 13.05 3.16 -5.54
CA GLY A 114 12.31 2.55 -6.64
C GLY A 114 11.21 1.59 -6.21
N VAL A 115 11.54 0.63 -5.34
CA VAL A 115 10.56 -0.35 -4.83
C VAL A 115 9.43 0.34 -4.05
N THR A 116 9.77 1.33 -3.24
CA THR A 116 8.77 2.13 -2.51
C THR A 116 7.81 2.82 -3.46
N CYS A 117 8.33 3.45 -4.51
CA CYS A 117 7.51 4.11 -5.53
C CYS A 117 6.50 3.12 -6.16
N MET A 118 6.95 1.92 -6.53
CA MET A 118 6.09 0.91 -7.14
C MET A 118 5.00 0.41 -6.18
N GLU A 119 5.32 0.25 -4.90
CA GLU A 119 4.34 -0.13 -3.89
C GLU A 119 3.33 0.99 -3.60
N GLU A 120 3.75 2.24 -3.62
CA GLU A 120 2.87 3.38 -3.35
C GLU A 120 2.07 3.86 -4.56
N LEU A 121 2.56 3.65 -5.77
CA LEU A 121 1.92 4.10 -7.02
C LEU A 121 0.49 3.57 -7.19
N LYS A 122 0.21 2.38 -6.68
CA LYS A 122 -1.12 1.75 -6.73
C LYS A 122 -2.11 2.33 -5.72
N LEU A 123 -1.64 2.98 -4.65
CA LEU A 123 -2.49 3.40 -3.52
C LEU A 123 -3.61 4.36 -3.93
N PRO A 124 -3.36 5.44 -4.69
CA PRO A 124 -4.44 6.32 -5.13
C PRO A 124 -5.43 5.59 -6.06
N MET A 125 -4.98 4.64 -6.89
CA MET A 125 -5.88 3.84 -7.72
C MET A 125 -6.77 2.92 -6.88
N LEU A 126 -6.21 2.31 -5.84
CA LEU A 126 -6.99 1.51 -4.89
C LEU A 126 -8.01 2.37 -4.15
N LEU A 127 -7.60 3.54 -3.65
CA LEU A 127 -8.53 4.47 -3.00
C LEU A 127 -9.65 4.90 -3.95
N TYR A 128 -9.34 5.17 -5.23
CA TYR A 128 -10.37 5.44 -6.23
C TYR A 128 -11.35 4.26 -6.36
N ALA A 129 -10.84 3.04 -6.48
CA ALA A 129 -11.68 1.85 -6.65
C ALA A 129 -12.68 1.64 -5.50
N TYR A 130 -12.31 2.00 -4.26
CA TYR A 130 -13.17 1.85 -3.10
C TYR A 130 -14.03 3.08 -2.76
N THR A 131 -13.67 4.28 -3.24
CA THR A 131 -14.36 5.52 -2.89
C THR A 131 -15.12 6.14 -4.05
N GLY A 132 -14.73 5.87 -5.29
CA GLY A 132 -15.22 6.55 -6.49
C GLY A 132 -14.79 8.02 -6.59
N LYS A 133 -13.95 8.53 -5.68
CA LYS A 133 -13.53 9.93 -5.67
C LYS A 133 -12.57 10.21 -6.81
N ARG A 134 -12.98 10.97 -7.82
CA ARG A 134 -12.21 11.34 -9.01
C ARG A 134 -10.83 11.88 -8.68
N TYR A 135 -10.69 12.59 -7.57
CA TYR A 135 -9.42 13.09 -7.05
C TYR A 135 -8.31 12.02 -7.02
N TYR A 136 -8.62 10.82 -6.51
CA TYR A 136 -7.63 9.75 -6.44
C TYR A 136 -7.26 9.20 -7.82
N LEU A 137 -8.20 9.14 -8.75
CA LEU A 137 -7.90 8.75 -10.12
C LEU A 137 -6.96 9.74 -10.79
N ASP A 138 -7.20 11.03 -10.61
CA ASP A 138 -6.36 12.08 -11.20
C ASP A 138 -4.93 12.03 -10.64
N LEU A 139 -4.76 11.77 -9.33
CA LEU A 139 -3.45 11.54 -8.73
C LEU A 139 -2.75 10.32 -9.32
N ALA A 140 -3.45 9.20 -9.47
CA ALA A 140 -2.90 7.96 -10.02
C ALA A 140 -2.42 8.15 -11.46
N LEU A 141 -3.25 8.76 -12.31
CA LEU A 141 -2.92 9.01 -13.72
C LEU A 141 -1.76 9.98 -13.89
N ASN A 142 -1.69 11.03 -13.04
CA ASN A 142 -0.57 11.95 -13.08
C ASN A 142 0.74 11.30 -12.61
N ALA A 143 0.69 10.50 -11.56
CA ALA A 143 1.86 9.79 -11.06
C ALA A 143 2.38 8.76 -12.08
N GLU A 144 1.49 8.01 -12.74
CA GLU A 144 1.84 7.08 -13.83
C GLU A 144 2.48 7.81 -15.01
N ARG A 145 1.88 8.92 -15.44
CA ARG A 145 2.43 9.76 -16.53
C ARG A 145 3.85 10.22 -16.23
N LYS A 146 4.12 10.66 -15.00
CA LYS A 146 5.46 11.09 -14.56
C LYS A 146 6.46 9.93 -14.55
N LEU A 147 6.04 8.78 -13.99
CA LEU A 147 6.88 7.58 -14.00
C LEU A 147 7.29 7.20 -15.41
N THR A 148 6.32 7.18 -16.34
CA THR A 148 6.54 6.83 -17.73
C THR A 148 7.45 7.85 -18.42
N ARG A 149 7.20 9.14 -18.24
CA ARG A 149 8.00 10.21 -18.85
C ARG A 149 9.45 10.20 -18.41
N ASP A 150 9.71 10.02 -17.12
CA ASP A 150 10.99 10.33 -16.50
C ASP A 150 11.85 9.10 -16.16
N HIS A 151 11.23 7.95 -15.99
CA HIS A 151 11.88 6.78 -15.41
C HIS A 151 11.68 5.48 -16.19
N MET A 152 10.65 5.38 -17.04
CA MET A 152 10.32 4.13 -17.72
C MET A 152 11.33 3.84 -18.84
N LEU A 153 11.86 2.62 -18.84
CA LEU A 153 12.66 2.07 -19.93
C LEU A 153 11.75 1.57 -21.08
N PRO A 154 12.28 1.37 -22.28
CA PRO A 154 11.49 0.91 -23.43
C PRO A 154 10.78 -0.45 -23.21
N ASP A 155 11.31 -1.27 -22.33
CA ASP A 155 10.73 -2.58 -21.94
C ASP A 155 9.62 -2.48 -20.88
N GLY A 156 9.29 -1.26 -20.43
CA GLY A 156 8.27 -1.04 -19.40
C GLY A 156 8.75 -1.20 -17.96
N VAL A 157 10.05 -1.33 -17.74
CA VAL A 157 10.64 -1.42 -16.39
C VAL A 157 11.13 -0.04 -15.96
N PRO A 158 10.80 0.44 -14.76
CA PRO A 158 11.35 1.70 -14.26
C PRO A 158 12.85 1.60 -13.97
N ALA A 159 13.61 2.57 -14.46
CA ALA A 159 15.04 2.66 -14.19
C ALA A 159 15.30 3.03 -12.72
N SER A 160 16.01 2.17 -12.00
CA SER A 160 16.31 2.35 -10.59
C SER A 160 17.72 1.84 -10.24
N ALA A 161 18.36 2.55 -9.31
CA ALA A 161 19.58 2.10 -8.63
C ALA A 161 19.39 2.40 -7.13
N GLU A 162 18.57 1.60 -6.43
CA GLU A 162 17.93 1.89 -5.15
C GLU A 162 16.90 3.03 -5.30
N ALA A 163 17.33 4.24 -5.65
CA ALA A 163 16.44 5.33 -6.02
C ALA A 163 16.13 5.31 -7.52
N LEU A 164 14.96 5.82 -7.89
CA LEU A 164 14.59 6.03 -9.29
C LEU A 164 15.62 6.94 -9.99
N VAL A 165 16.09 6.51 -11.15
CA VAL A 165 17.00 7.29 -12.02
C VAL A 165 16.30 7.68 -13.31
N GLY A 166 16.87 8.63 -14.07
CA GLY A 166 16.31 9.01 -15.37
C GLY A 166 16.40 7.87 -16.38
N ASN A 167 15.42 7.77 -17.26
CA ASN A 167 15.31 6.72 -18.29
C ASN A 167 16.43 6.73 -19.34
N GLY A 168 17.28 7.77 -19.37
CA GLY A 168 18.54 7.78 -20.11
C GLY A 168 19.70 7.06 -19.45
N ASN A 169 19.57 6.66 -18.20
CA ASN A 169 20.59 5.95 -17.43
C ASN A 169 20.25 4.46 -17.35
N VAL A 170 20.74 3.68 -18.28
CA VAL A 170 20.61 2.22 -18.27
C VAL A 170 21.58 1.65 -17.22
N ILE A 171 21.33 1.86 -15.95
CA ILE A 171 22.14 1.30 -14.89
C ILE A 171 21.21 0.69 -13.86
N ASN A 172 21.11 -0.63 -13.84
CA ASN A 172 20.45 -1.49 -12.88
C ASN A 172 18.95 -1.20 -12.62
N SER A 173 18.14 -2.06 -13.18
CA SER A 173 16.77 -2.28 -12.69
C SER A 173 16.81 -3.20 -11.46
N HIS A 174 16.18 -2.81 -10.39
CA HIS A 174 15.85 -3.69 -9.26
C HIS A 174 14.41 -4.14 -9.36
#